data_328344b74134657d5d8e8095b03d14b9
#
_entry.id   328344b74134657d5d8e8095b03d14b9
#
_cell.length_a   1.000
_cell.length_b   1.000
_cell.length_c   1.000
_cell.angle_alpha   90.00
_cell.angle_beta   90.00
_cell.angle_gamma   90.00
#
_symmetry.space_group_name_H-M   'P 1'
#
loop_
_entity.id
_entity.type
_entity.pdbx_description
1 polymer ?
#
loop_
_entity_poly.entity_id
_entity_poly.type
_entity_poly.pdbx_seq_one_letter_code
_entity_poly.pdbx_strand_id
1 'polypeptide(L)'
;MEILKIIIEKSSDYYDAYADNCEGVYGAGNTVEEAKQNVLEGLQLFIKYHKNNLPQILQGDYMIEYQYDMPSFLKHYSTIFTKSALQRMTGINQTQLSHYASGFRKPSNKTVKKLDMAIQGLSRELSQVHFA
;
A
#
# COMPACT_ATOMS: atom_id res chain seq x y z
N MET A 1 12.33 -6.27 -15.28
CA MET A 1 12.19 -5.01 -14.50
C MET A 1 12.05 -5.34 -13.03
N GLU A 2 12.82 -4.70 -12.20
CA GLU A 2 12.76 -4.88 -10.76
C GLU A 2 11.54 -4.18 -10.15
N ILE A 3 11.10 -4.66 -9.00
CA ILE A 3 9.99 -4.05 -8.25
C ILE A 3 10.51 -3.63 -6.88
N LEU A 4 10.45 -2.32 -6.62
CA LEU A 4 10.74 -1.77 -5.29
C LEU A 4 9.43 -1.80 -4.49
N LYS A 5 9.41 -2.62 -3.43
CA LYS A 5 8.22 -2.81 -2.60
C LYS A 5 8.24 -1.84 -1.43
N ILE A 6 7.31 -0.90 -1.43
CA ILE A 6 7.12 0.05 -0.34
C ILE A 6 5.95 -0.44 0.52
N ILE A 7 6.24 -0.68 1.79
CA ILE A 7 5.24 -1.09 2.78
C ILE A 7 4.69 0.16 3.45
N ILE A 8 3.37 0.29 3.50
CA ILE A 8 2.66 1.35 4.23
C ILE A 8 2.02 0.71 5.46
N GLU A 9 2.42 1.15 6.64
CA GLU A 9 1.91 0.62 7.91
C GLU A 9 1.36 1.74 8.78
N LYS A 10 0.25 1.45 9.46
CA LYS A 10 -0.35 2.35 10.45
C LYS A 10 0.34 2.15 11.80
N SER A 11 0.98 3.19 12.30
CA SER A 11 1.42 3.28 13.70
C SER A 11 0.32 3.95 14.53
N SER A 12 0.53 4.11 15.85
CA SER A 12 -0.51 4.68 16.72
C SER A 12 -0.96 6.06 16.28
N ASP A 13 -0.01 6.94 15.94
CA ASP A 13 -0.29 8.35 15.64
C ASP A 13 0.06 8.77 14.21
N TYR A 14 0.68 7.90 13.41
CA TYR A 14 1.20 8.26 12.09
C TYR A 14 1.29 7.03 11.20
N TYR A 15 1.76 7.24 9.96
CA TYR A 15 2.00 6.17 9.00
C TYR A 15 3.48 6.07 8.69
N ASP A 16 3.99 4.84 8.67
CA ASP A 16 5.34 4.52 8.21
C ASP A 16 5.29 4.06 6.77
N ALA A 17 6.33 4.41 6.01
CA ALA A 17 6.55 3.89 4.67
C ALA A 17 8.02 3.50 4.55
N TYR A 18 8.29 2.29 4.11
CA TYR A 18 9.67 1.82 3.96
C TYR A 18 9.79 0.79 2.85
N ALA A 19 10.96 0.72 2.24
CA ALA A 19 11.23 -0.29 1.23
C ALA A 19 11.54 -1.63 1.90
N ASP A 20 10.74 -2.64 1.59
CA ASP A 20 10.91 -4.00 2.12
C ASP A 20 12.18 -4.66 1.57
N ASN A 21 12.53 -4.36 0.34
CA ASN A 21 13.64 -4.98 -0.37
C ASN A 21 14.77 -4.00 -0.71
N CYS A 22 14.87 -2.90 0.02
CA CYS A 22 15.98 -1.95 -0.11
C CYS A 22 16.19 -1.23 1.23
N GLU A 23 17.10 -1.72 2.03
CA GLU A 23 17.40 -1.15 3.34
C GLU A 23 17.84 0.31 3.22
N GLY A 24 17.33 1.16 4.12
CA GLY A 24 17.69 2.57 4.18
C GLY A 24 16.73 3.53 3.48
N VAL A 25 15.71 3.01 2.81
CA VAL A 25 14.67 3.84 2.17
C VAL A 25 13.45 3.87 3.10
N TYR A 26 13.17 5.04 3.66
CA TYR A 26 12.16 5.21 4.69
C TYR A 26 11.53 6.60 4.63
N GLY A 27 10.28 6.69 5.07
CA GLY A 27 9.57 7.94 5.29
C GLY A 27 8.41 7.72 6.24
N ALA A 28 7.87 8.80 6.78
CA ALA A 28 6.71 8.76 7.66
C ALA A 28 5.87 10.00 7.42
N GLY A 29 4.61 9.96 7.84
CA GLY A 29 3.73 11.09 7.73
C GLY A 29 2.45 10.90 8.52
N ASN A 30 1.68 11.97 8.67
CA ASN A 30 0.40 11.94 9.38
C ASN A 30 -0.72 11.36 8.52
N THR A 31 -0.50 11.31 7.22
CA THR A 31 -1.42 10.70 6.24
C THR A 31 -0.65 9.75 5.34
N VAL A 32 -1.38 8.89 4.63
CA VAL A 32 -0.76 7.98 3.65
C VAL A 32 -0.07 8.77 2.54
N GLU A 33 -0.70 9.84 2.03
CA GLU A 33 -0.11 10.70 0.99
C GLU A 33 1.20 11.30 1.46
N GLU A 34 1.23 11.81 2.68
CA GLU A 34 2.43 12.42 3.27
C GLU A 34 3.54 11.37 3.46
N ALA A 35 3.19 10.19 3.96
CA ALA A 35 4.16 9.09 4.11
C ALA A 35 4.73 8.66 2.76
N LYS A 36 3.89 8.56 1.73
CA LYS A 36 4.34 8.24 0.37
C LYS A 36 5.28 9.31 -0.18
N GLN A 37 4.91 10.58 -0.04
CA GLN A 37 5.77 11.66 -0.49
C GLN A 37 7.12 11.62 0.21
N ASN A 38 7.12 11.41 1.52
CA ASN A 38 8.36 11.41 2.31
C ASN A 38 9.23 10.19 2.00
N VAL A 39 8.66 9.02 1.76
CA VAL A 39 9.47 7.85 1.36
C VAL A 39 10.08 8.02 -0.03
N LEU A 40 9.37 8.67 -0.96
CA LEU A 40 9.91 8.96 -2.29
C LEU A 40 11.06 9.98 -2.21
N GLU A 41 10.93 10.99 -1.36
CA GLU A 41 12.02 11.92 -1.10
C GLU A 41 13.21 11.20 -0.45
N GLY A 42 12.94 10.30 0.49
CA GLY A 42 13.95 9.44 1.11
C GLY A 42 14.67 8.56 0.09
N LEU A 43 13.94 8.04 -0.88
CA LEU A 43 14.51 7.26 -1.99
C LEU A 43 15.44 8.12 -2.83
N GLN A 44 15.04 9.34 -3.17
CA GLN A 44 15.89 10.25 -3.96
C GLN A 44 17.18 10.60 -3.21
N LEU A 45 17.08 10.86 -1.91
CA LEU A 45 18.25 11.11 -1.08
C LEU A 45 19.16 9.87 -0.99
N PHE A 46 18.56 8.69 -0.84
CA PHE A 46 19.31 7.43 -0.81
C PHE A 46 20.11 7.24 -2.11
N ILE A 47 19.47 7.43 -3.25
CA ILE A 47 20.12 7.31 -4.56
C ILE A 47 21.26 8.32 -4.67
N LYS A 48 21.04 9.54 -4.25
CA LYS A 48 22.05 10.60 -4.30
C LYS A 48 23.30 10.25 -3.46
N TYR A 49 23.10 9.77 -2.24
CA TYR A 49 24.20 9.46 -1.33
C TYR A 49 24.87 8.11 -1.60
N HIS A 50 24.23 7.23 -2.33
CA HIS A 50 24.77 5.92 -2.70
C HIS A 50 25.07 5.80 -4.19
N LYS A 51 25.27 6.92 -4.85
CA LYS A 51 25.45 7.02 -6.29
C LYS A 51 26.48 6.03 -6.87
N ASN A 52 27.57 5.81 -6.16
CA ASN A 52 28.66 4.93 -6.59
C ASN A 52 28.52 3.49 -6.07
N ASN A 53 27.49 3.22 -5.29
CA ASN A 53 27.28 1.92 -4.65
C ASN A 53 25.78 1.62 -4.48
N LEU A 54 25.02 1.76 -5.57
CA LEU A 54 23.58 1.47 -5.54
C LEU A 54 23.32 -0.02 -5.40
N PRO A 55 22.33 -0.42 -4.58
CA PRO A 55 21.82 -1.79 -4.61
C PRO A 55 21.34 -2.17 -6.00
N GLN A 56 21.41 -3.45 -6.32
CA GLN A 56 21.06 -3.97 -7.64
C GLN A 56 19.65 -3.52 -8.08
N ILE A 57 18.68 -3.50 -7.15
CA ILE A 57 17.30 -3.13 -7.45
C ILE A 57 17.18 -1.70 -7.99
N LEU A 58 18.12 -0.80 -7.65
CA LEU A 58 18.09 0.60 -8.07
C LEU A 58 19.05 0.90 -9.23
N GLN A 59 19.76 -0.10 -9.75
CA GLN A 59 20.78 0.11 -10.80
C GLN A 59 20.19 0.25 -12.20
N GLY A 60 19.01 -0.27 -12.43
CA GLY A 60 18.33 -0.19 -13.73
C GLY A 60 16.91 0.31 -13.56
N ASP A 61 16.06 -0.05 -14.52
CA ASP A 61 14.65 0.31 -14.44
C ASP A 61 13.96 -0.48 -13.31
N TYR A 62 13.10 0.18 -12.58
CA TYR A 62 12.29 -0.44 -11.54
C TYR A 62 10.92 0.21 -11.50
N MET A 63 9.94 -0.53 -10.95
CA MET A 63 8.62 -0.03 -10.64
C MET A 63 8.45 0.02 -9.13
N ILE A 64 7.61 0.93 -8.65
CA ILE A 64 7.24 0.98 -7.24
C ILE A 64 5.89 0.30 -7.06
N GLU A 65 5.84 -0.63 -6.11
CA GLU A 65 4.61 -1.28 -5.67
C GLU A 65 4.38 -0.92 -4.21
N TYR A 66 3.17 -0.45 -3.88
CA TYR A 66 2.80 -0.13 -2.50
C TYR A 66 1.99 -1.28 -1.92
N GLN A 67 2.45 -1.78 -0.77
CA GLN A 67 1.72 -2.81 -0.01
C GLN A 67 1.25 -2.19 1.29
N TYR A 68 -0.03 -2.30 1.57
CA TYR A 68 -0.67 -1.69 2.74
C TYR A 68 -0.96 -2.75 3.79
N ASP A 69 -0.80 -2.42 5.07
CA ASP A 69 -1.48 -3.19 6.09
C ASP A 69 -2.99 -2.90 5.98
N MET A 70 -3.79 -3.75 6.61
CA MET A 70 -5.25 -3.63 6.45
C MET A 70 -5.81 -2.33 7.05
N PRO A 71 -5.38 -1.89 8.26
CA PRO A 71 -5.86 -0.61 8.79
C PRO A 71 -5.56 0.58 7.87
N SER A 72 -4.35 0.63 7.31
CA SER A 72 -3.95 1.73 6.41
C SER A 72 -4.80 1.74 5.14
N PHE A 73 -4.98 0.58 4.51
CA PHE A 73 -5.79 0.48 3.30
C PHE A 73 -7.23 0.89 3.56
N LEU A 74 -7.87 0.30 4.58
CA LEU A 74 -9.28 0.54 4.84
C LEU A 74 -9.56 2.00 5.25
N LYS A 75 -8.65 2.60 6.01
CA LYS A 75 -8.80 3.99 6.41
C LYS A 75 -8.57 4.95 5.24
N HIS A 76 -7.47 4.74 4.50
CA HIS A 76 -7.10 5.63 3.40
C HIS A 76 -8.15 5.63 2.29
N TYR A 77 -8.66 4.45 1.93
CA TYR A 77 -9.62 4.30 0.83
C TYR A 77 -11.08 4.31 1.28
N SER A 78 -11.36 4.69 2.54
CA SER A 78 -12.74 4.74 3.07
C SER A 78 -13.63 5.76 2.35
N THR A 79 -13.03 6.75 1.70
CA THR A 79 -13.75 7.76 0.90
C THR A 79 -14.21 7.18 -0.45
N ILE A 80 -13.62 6.09 -0.91
CA ILE A 80 -13.94 5.46 -2.18
C ILE A 80 -14.70 4.16 -1.95
N PHE A 81 -14.20 3.31 -1.05
CA PHE A 81 -14.79 2.00 -0.77
C PHE A 81 -15.45 2.01 0.60
N THR A 82 -16.77 2.00 0.62
CA THR A 82 -17.52 1.77 1.87
C THR A 82 -17.34 0.31 2.30
N LYS A 83 -17.55 0.03 3.58
CA LYS A 83 -17.52 -1.35 4.08
C LYS A 83 -18.60 -2.19 3.40
N SER A 84 -19.77 -1.59 3.09
CA SER A 84 -20.82 -2.24 2.33
C SER A 84 -20.38 -2.63 0.93
N ALA A 85 -19.70 -1.73 0.22
CA ALA A 85 -19.16 -2.01 -1.10
C ALA A 85 -18.11 -3.12 -1.06
N LEU A 86 -17.20 -3.06 -0.09
CA LEU A 86 -16.17 -4.08 0.09
C LEU A 86 -16.77 -5.45 0.44
N GLN A 87 -17.84 -5.48 1.25
CA GLN A 87 -18.54 -6.73 1.52
C GLN A 87 -19.10 -7.34 0.23
N ARG A 88 -19.72 -6.54 -0.62
CA ARG A 88 -20.25 -7.03 -1.91
C ARG A 88 -19.14 -7.54 -2.82
N MET A 89 -18.00 -6.84 -2.84
CA MET A 89 -16.87 -7.22 -3.70
C MET A 89 -16.15 -8.47 -3.22
N THR A 90 -16.02 -8.65 -1.92
CA THR A 90 -15.13 -9.66 -1.33
C THR A 90 -15.86 -10.79 -0.61
N GLY A 91 -17.09 -10.56 -0.18
CA GLY A 91 -17.82 -11.49 0.71
C GLY A 91 -17.41 -11.40 2.17
N ILE A 92 -16.47 -10.51 2.52
CA ILE A 92 -16.07 -10.27 3.90
C ILE A 92 -17.12 -9.38 4.55
N ASN A 93 -17.70 -9.79 5.68
CA ASN A 93 -18.76 -9.01 6.31
C ASN A 93 -18.25 -7.71 6.91
N GLN A 94 -19.15 -6.73 7.05
CA GLN A 94 -18.81 -5.39 7.51
C GLN A 94 -18.24 -5.36 8.92
N THR A 95 -18.67 -6.25 9.80
CA THR A 95 -18.16 -6.34 11.16
C THR A 95 -16.68 -6.73 11.17
N GLN A 96 -16.33 -7.74 10.35
CA GLN A 96 -14.94 -8.14 10.19
C GLN A 96 -14.10 -7.02 9.60
N LEU A 97 -14.61 -6.33 8.57
CA LEU A 97 -13.91 -5.18 7.97
C LEU A 97 -13.66 -4.07 9.00
N SER A 98 -14.65 -3.81 9.89
CA SER A 98 -14.48 -2.85 10.97
C SER A 98 -13.38 -3.26 11.96
N HIS A 99 -13.31 -4.54 12.30
CA HIS A 99 -12.28 -5.09 13.18
C HIS A 99 -10.88 -4.95 12.55
N TYR A 100 -10.77 -5.18 11.25
CA TYR A 100 -9.50 -5.00 10.53
C TYR A 100 -9.11 -3.53 10.43
N ALA A 101 -10.08 -2.64 10.17
CA ALA A 101 -9.82 -1.21 10.06
C ALA A 101 -9.33 -0.61 11.37
N SER A 102 -9.84 -1.07 12.52
CA SER A 102 -9.44 -0.59 13.84
C SER A 102 -8.16 -1.27 14.36
N GLY A 103 -7.71 -2.33 13.71
CA GLY A 103 -6.59 -3.13 14.20
C GLY A 103 -6.96 -4.13 15.30
N PHE A 104 -8.25 -4.22 15.63
CA PHE A 104 -8.73 -5.16 16.65
C PHE A 104 -8.45 -6.62 16.28
N ARG A 105 -8.55 -6.95 14.99
CA ARG A 105 -8.20 -8.26 14.46
C ARG A 105 -7.30 -8.12 13.26
N LYS A 106 -6.33 -9.03 13.14
CA LYS A 106 -5.46 -9.12 11.99
C LYS A 106 -6.05 -10.14 11.01
N PRO A 107 -6.23 -9.80 9.73
CA PRO A 107 -6.77 -10.75 8.77
C PRO A 107 -5.78 -11.89 8.50
N SER A 108 -6.32 -13.07 8.18
CA SER A 108 -5.51 -14.19 7.69
C SER A 108 -4.98 -13.91 6.30
N ASN A 109 -3.95 -14.65 5.88
CA ASN A 109 -3.41 -14.55 4.52
C ASN A 109 -4.48 -14.82 3.46
N LYS A 110 -5.40 -15.74 3.73
CA LYS A 110 -6.52 -16.05 2.83
C LYS A 110 -7.43 -14.84 2.65
N THR A 111 -7.73 -14.11 3.73
CA THR A 111 -8.56 -12.91 3.70
C THR A 111 -7.86 -11.76 2.97
N VAL A 112 -6.57 -11.55 3.23
CA VAL A 112 -5.76 -10.54 2.54
C VAL A 112 -5.77 -10.81 1.03
N LYS A 113 -5.55 -12.06 0.64
CA LYS A 113 -5.54 -12.46 -0.77
C LYS A 113 -6.89 -12.24 -1.44
N LYS A 114 -7.99 -12.51 -0.71
CA LYS A 114 -9.35 -12.29 -1.22
C LYS A 114 -9.60 -10.80 -1.51
N LEU A 115 -9.18 -9.92 -0.62
CA LEU A 115 -9.30 -8.47 -0.82
C LEU A 115 -8.42 -8.01 -1.99
N ASP A 116 -7.17 -8.46 -2.03
CA ASP A 116 -6.23 -8.12 -3.10
C ASP A 116 -6.79 -8.53 -4.46
N MET A 117 -7.29 -9.76 -4.59
CA MET A 117 -7.88 -10.24 -5.85
C MET A 117 -9.09 -9.42 -6.28
N ALA A 118 -9.94 -9.02 -5.34
CA ALA A 118 -11.11 -8.18 -5.64
C ALA A 118 -10.70 -6.79 -6.13
N ILE A 119 -9.72 -6.17 -5.50
CA ILE A 119 -9.20 -4.85 -5.89
C ILE A 119 -8.53 -4.92 -7.27
N GLN A 120 -7.69 -5.93 -7.51
CA GLN A 120 -7.01 -6.08 -8.80
C GLN A 120 -8.02 -6.39 -9.92
N GLY A 121 -9.06 -7.18 -9.62
CA GLY A 121 -10.14 -7.46 -10.56
C GLY A 121 -10.89 -6.19 -10.96
N LEU A 122 -11.23 -5.35 -9.98
CA LEU A 122 -11.88 -4.06 -10.24
C LEU A 122 -10.98 -3.13 -11.05
N SER A 123 -9.69 -3.10 -10.75
CA SER A 123 -8.71 -2.30 -11.47
C SER A 123 -8.68 -2.67 -12.96
N ARG A 124 -8.65 -3.97 -13.27
CA ARG A 124 -8.68 -4.45 -14.65
C ARG A 124 -10.00 -4.08 -15.35
N GLU A 125 -11.11 -4.24 -14.67
CA GLU A 125 -12.43 -3.89 -15.21
C GLU A 125 -12.49 -2.39 -15.51
N LEU A 126 -12.11 -1.55 -14.56
CA LEU A 126 -12.17 -0.09 -14.71
C LEU A 126 -11.25 0.42 -15.82
N SER A 127 -10.16 -0.27 -16.11
CA SER A 127 -9.25 0.13 -17.20
C SER A 127 -9.91 0.05 -18.58
N GLN A 128 -11.02 -0.68 -18.69
CA GLN A 128 -11.78 -0.82 -19.92
C GLN A 128 -13.02 0.08 -19.96
N VAL A 129 -13.27 0.85 -18.90
CA VAL A 129 -14.44 1.74 -18.82
C VAL A 129 -14.09 3.10 -19.42
N HIS A 130 -14.88 3.51 -20.42
CA HIS A 130 -14.77 4.82 -21.05
C HIS A 130 -16.17 5.40 -21.20
N PHE A 131 -16.24 6.70 -21.39
CA PHE A 131 -17.54 7.40 -21.52
C PHE A 131 -17.81 7.77 -22.97
N ALA A 132 -19.08 7.60 -23.37
CA ALA A 132 -19.52 7.97 -24.70
C ALA A 132 -19.63 9.49 -24.88
#